data_1f563aa81ce12fc3e3a91c158a6c8d08
#
_entry.id   1f563aa81ce12fc3e3a91c158a6c8d08
#
_cell.length_a   1.000
_cell.length_b   1.000
_cell.length_c   1.000
_cell.angle_alpha   90.00
_cell.angle_beta   90.00
_cell.angle_gamma   90.00
#
_symmetry.space_group_name_H-M   'P 1'
#
loop_
_entity.id
_entity.type
_entity.pdbx_description
1 polymer ?
#
loop_
_entity_poly.entity_id
_entity_poly.type
_entity_poly.pdbx_seq_one_letter_code
_entity_poly.pdbx_strand_id
1 'polypeptide(L)'
;MHLPMNKITSSLDKTAESFREKIIRKCGESIETKETFFRTYAEPLEAMARAMAERFQKGGRLFVMGNGGSLCDALHLCVEFNHPIIEKRSAYPVIALMTDIATMTAIGNDIDFTRVFLNQLRLLGTSGDMVVAFSTSGKSPNLIYALQTAREKQILTVAFAGKDGGRLPELADYCFIVPSYSIHRIQEVHATAVHVVWDLVHIALGAEDVT
;
A
#
# COMPACT_ATOMS: atom_id res chain seq x y z
N MET A 1 -49.06 -38.32 42.07
CA MET A 1 -48.51 -37.00 42.33
C MET A 1 -47.67 -36.62 41.09
N HIS A 2 -48.31 -35.89 40.16
CA HIS A 2 -47.71 -35.50 38.87
C HIS A 2 -47.09 -34.08 39.06
N LEU A 3 -45.79 -33.97 38.86
CA LEU A 3 -45.10 -32.69 38.72
C LEU A 3 -45.19 -32.21 37.27
N PRO A 4 -45.57 -30.95 37.02
CA PRO A 4 -45.65 -30.44 35.64
C PRO A 4 -44.25 -30.15 35.12
N MET A 5 -43.96 -30.64 33.91
CA MET A 5 -42.81 -30.22 33.08
C MET A 5 -42.93 -28.73 32.77
N ASN A 6 -42.09 -27.93 33.39
CA ASN A 6 -41.90 -26.54 33.01
C ASN A 6 -41.30 -26.45 31.61
N LYS A 7 -42.05 -25.87 30.68
CA LYS A 7 -41.59 -25.45 29.39
C LYS A 7 -40.49 -24.38 29.57
N ILE A 8 -39.26 -24.78 29.38
CA ILE A 8 -38.18 -23.81 29.10
C ILE A 8 -38.46 -23.33 27.68
N THR A 9 -39.11 -22.16 27.58
CA THR A 9 -39.19 -21.43 26.32
C THR A 9 -37.79 -21.02 25.95
N SER A 10 -37.31 -21.59 24.87
CA SER A 10 -36.06 -21.21 24.22
C SER A 10 -36.09 -19.71 23.94
N SER A 11 -35.18 -18.96 24.56
CA SER A 11 -34.84 -17.63 24.15
C SER A 11 -34.34 -17.68 22.71
N LEU A 12 -35.02 -16.94 21.89
CA LEU A 12 -34.80 -16.70 20.46
C LEU A 12 -33.32 -16.70 20.11
N ASP A 13 -32.92 -17.73 19.40
CA ASP A 13 -31.75 -17.73 18.55
C ASP A 13 -31.84 -16.52 17.62
N LYS A 14 -31.06 -15.48 17.91
CA LYS A 14 -30.68 -14.53 16.88
C LYS A 14 -29.95 -15.37 15.87
N THR A 15 -30.59 -15.65 14.72
CA THR A 15 -30.08 -16.51 13.65
C THR A 15 -28.66 -16.07 13.33
N ALA A 16 -27.70 -16.88 13.75
CA ALA A 16 -26.29 -16.61 13.51
C ALA A 16 -26.08 -16.55 11.99
N GLU A 17 -25.50 -15.48 11.50
CA GLU A 17 -25.18 -15.26 10.08
C GLU A 17 -24.49 -16.49 9.50
N SER A 18 -25.03 -17.06 8.43
CA SER A 18 -24.46 -18.24 7.75
C SER A 18 -23.08 -17.92 7.13
N PHE A 19 -22.29 -18.94 6.84
CA PHE A 19 -21.01 -18.75 6.15
C PHE A 19 -21.17 -18.07 4.79
N ARG A 20 -22.23 -18.39 4.05
CA ARG A 20 -22.55 -17.74 2.77
C ARG A 20 -22.81 -16.24 2.95
N GLU A 21 -23.61 -15.85 3.91
CA GLU A 21 -23.88 -14.44 4.22
C GLU A 21 -22.59 -13.71 4.64
N LYS A 22 -21.74 -14.33 5.48
CA LYS A 22 -20.44 -13.79 5.85
C LYS A 22 -19.51 -13.55 4.65
N ILE A 23 -19.49 -14.46 3.68
CA ILE A 23 -18.69 -14.32 2.45
C ILE A 23 -19.19 -13.11 1.65
N ILE A 24 -20.48 -13.01 1.40
CA ILE A 24 -21.06 -11.90 0.63
C ILE A 24 -20.87 -10.56 1.33
N ARG A 25 -21.12 -10.51 2.64
CA ARG A 25 -20.87 -9.29 3.44
C ARG A 25 -19.42 -8.82 3.36
N LYS A 26 -18.44 -9.73 3.54
CA LYS A 26 -17.01 -9.38 3.45
C LYS A 26 -16.62 -8.86 2.06
N CYS A 27 -17.20 -9.42 1.00
CA CYS A 27 -17.02 -8.91 -0.35
C CYS A 27 -17.63 -7.50 -0.50
N GLY A 28 -18.85 -7.29 -0.01
CA GLY A 28 -19.50 -5.96 0.00
C GLY A 28 -18.69 -4.90 0.74
N GLU A 29 -18.18 -5.22 1.94
CA GLU A 29 -17.30 -4.34 2.71
C GLU A 29 -16.03 -3.93 1.92
N SER A 30 -15.45 -4.87 1.16
CA SER A 30 -14.29 -4.61 0.31
C SER A 30 -14.62 -3.65 -0.82
N ILE A 31 -15.76 -3.86 -1.50
CA ILE A 31 -16.22 -3.02 -2.60
C ILE A 31 -16.47 -1.59 -2.12
N GLU A 32 -17.23 -1.43 -1.03
CA GLU A 32 -17.56 -0.14 -0.45
C GLU A 32 -16.31 0.64 -0.02
N THR A 33 -15.35 -0.04 0.63
CA THR A 33 -14.09 0.58 1.06
C THR A 33 -13.28 1.08 -0.13
N LYS A 34 -13.20 0.28 -1.21
CA LYS A 34 -12.52 0.67 -2.45
C LYS A 34 -13.20 1.86 -3.11
N GLU A 35 -14.52 1.79 -3.30
CA GLU A 35 -15.27 2.88 -3.92
C GLU A 35 -15.09 4.20 -3.19
N THR A 36 -15.20 4.18 -1.86
CA THR A 36 -14.98 5.35 -1.01
C THR A 36 -13.57 5.91 -1.18
N PHE A 37 -12.55 5.06 -1.15
CA PHE A 37 -11.16 5.46 -1.30
C PHE A 37 -10.90 6.11 -2.66
N PHE A 38 -11.26 5.46 -3.76
CA PHE A 38 -10.98 5.98 -5.09
C PHE A 38 -11.78 7.24 -5.42
N ARG A 39 -13.02 7.37 -4.95
CA ARG A 39 -13.79 8.62 -5.08
C ARG A 39 -13.14 9.78 -4.32
N THR A 40 -12.61 9.50 -3.12
CA THR A 40 -11.95 10.52 -2.28
C THR A 40 -10.64 11.00 -2.88
N TYR A 41 -9.87 10.09 -3.50
CA TYR A 41 -8.51 10.36 -3.91
C TYR A 41 -8.28 10.42 -5.44
N ALA A 42 -9.33 10.47 -6.26
CA ALA A 42 -9.21 10.47 -7.72
C ALA A 42 -8.25 11.57 -8.23
N GLU A 43 -8.47 12.84 -7.86
CA GLU A 43 -7.62 13.97 -8.25
C GLU A 43 -6.19 13.88 -7.67
N PRO A 44 -6.00 13.60 -6.36
CA PRO A 44 -4.65 13.41 -5.81
C PRO A 44 -3.88 12.24 -6.43
N LEU A 45 -4.55 11.14 -6.79
CA LEU A 45 -3.94 10.00 -7.49
C LEU A 45 -3.47 10.39 -8.90
N GLU A 46 -4.28 11.15 -9.63
CA GLU A 46 -3.88 11.69 -10.94
C GLU A 46 -2.64 12.59 -10.81
N ALA A 47 -2.65 13.53 -9.87
CA ALA A 47 -1.53 14.44 -9.65
C ALA A 47 -0.24 13.67 -9.29
N MET A 48 -0.33 12.68 -8.41
CA MET A 48 0.79 11.81 -8.05
C MET A 48 1.30 11.03 -9.27
N ALA A 49 0.42 10.42 -10.06
CA ALA A 49 0.82 9.64 -11.24
C ALA A 49 1.56 10.50 -12.26
N ARG A 50 1.12 11.74 -12.50
CA ARG A 50 1.82 12.69 -13.36
C ARG A 50 3.20 13.07 -12.82
N ALA A 51 3.31 13.31 -11.51
CA ALA A 51 4.59 13.60 -10.86
C ALA A 51 5.56 12.41 -10.96
N MET A 52 5.08 11.19 -10.80
CA MET A 52 5.88 9.96 -10.98
C MET A 52 6.32 9.79 -12.45
N ALA A 53 5.43 10.00 -13.40
CA ALA A 53 5.73 9.93 -14.83
C ALA A 53 6.83 10.93 -15.21
N GLU A 54 6.76 12.17 -14.73
CA GLU A 54 7.79 13.18 -14.97
C GLU A 54 9.16 12.74 -14.42
N ARG A 55 9.20 12.11 -13.24
CA ARG A 55 10.44 11.58 -12.67
C ARG A 55 11.01 10.45 -13.51
N PHE A 56 10.20 9.50 -13.96
CA PHE A 56 10.64 8.44 -14.85
C PHE A 56 11.17 8.98 -16.19
N GLN A 57 10.52 9.97 -16.80
CA GLN A 57 10.99 10.61 -18.04
C GLN A 57 12.38 11.27 -17.86
N LYS A 58 12.68 11.74 -16.65
CA LYS A 58 13.99 12.32 -16.30
C LYS A 58 15.03 11.29 -15.85
N GLY A 59 14.72 9.99 -15.96
CA GLY A 59 15.63 8.90 -15.60
C GLY A 59 15.65 8.56 -14.09
N GLY A 60 14.69 9.06 -13.33
CA GLY A 60 14.50 8.72 -11.91
C GLY A 60 14.07 7.26 -11.72
N ARG A 61 14.37 6.71 -10.55
CA ARG A 61 13.99 5.36 -10.12
C ARG A 61 12.94 5.42 -9.03
N LEU A 62 12.15 4.37 -8.92
CA LEU A 62 11.20 4.20 -7.83
C LEU A 62 11.74 3.19 -6.82
N PHE A 63 11.79 3.58 -5.55
CA PHE A 63 12.01 2.68 -4.43
C PHE A 63 10.67 2.32 -3.80
N VAL A 64 10.48 1.04 -3.43
CA VAL A 64 9.25 0.59 -2.76
C VAL A 64 9.58 -0.11 -1.46
N MET A 65 8.75 0.10 -0.44
CA MET A 65 8.97 -0.45 0.89
C MET A 65 7.66 -0.72 1.65
N GLY A 66 7.69 -1.73 2.53
CA GLY A 66 6.57 -2.13 3.37
C GLY A 66 7.01 -3.22 4.35
N ASN A 67 6.15 -3.58 5.29
CA ASN A 67 6.38 -4.67 6.24
C ASN A 67 5.28 -5.74 6.12
N GLY A 68 5.65 -7.02 6.23
CA GLY A 68 4.69 -8.13 6.19
C GLY A 68 3.81 -8.12 4.94
N GLY A 69 2.47 -8.12 5.09
CA GLY A 69 1.54 -8.06 3.96
C GLY A 69 1.70 -6.80 3.11
N SER A 70 2.05 -5.66 3.72
CA SER A 70 2.35 -4.43 2.98
C SER A 70 3.65 -4.50 2.16
N LEU A 71 4.57 -5.42 2.49
CA LEU A 71 5.69 -5.74 1.62
C LEU A 71 5.22 -6.47 0.35
N CYS A 72 4.20 -7.32 0.46
CA CYS A 72 3.62 -7.97 -0.73
C CYS A 72 3.05 -6.92 -1.70
N ASP A 73 2.37 -5.87 -1.20
CA ASP A 73 1.89 -4.76 -2.03
C ASP A 73 3.05 -4.00 -2.69
N ALA A 74 4.13 -3.75 -1.95
CA ALA A 74 5.34 -3.09 -2.47
C ALA A 74 6.04 -3.94 -3.55
N LEU A 75 6.19 -5.25 -3.34
CA LEU A 75 6.76 -6.17 -4.34
C LEU A 75 5.88 -6.31 -5.57
N HIS A 76 4.56 -6.25 -5.39
CA HIS A 76 3.61 -6.26 -6.50
C HIS A 76 3.78 -5.01 -7.36
N LEU A 77 3.84 -3.81 -6.76
CA LEU A 77 4.14 -2.59 -7.52
C LEU A 77 5.50 -2.67 -8.25
N CYS A 78 6.50 -3.29 -7.62
CA CYS A 78 7.83 -3.48 -8.20
C CYS A 78 7.78 -4.36 -9.47
N VAL A 79 7.08 -5.49 -9.45
CA VAL A 79 6.99 -6.38 -10.60
C VAL A 79 6.17 -5.76 -11.73
N GLU A 80 5.10 -5.04 -11.44
CA GLU A 80 4.27 -4.38 -12.45
C GLU A 80 5.07 -3.39 -13.31
N PHE A 81 5.95 -2.59 -12.69
CA PHE A 81 6.79 -1.65 -13.44
C PHE A 81 8.01 -2.31 -14.09
N ASN A 82 8.64 -3.29 -13.45
CA ASN A 82 9.84 -3.92 -13.98
C ASN A 82 9.56 -4.91 -15.12
N HIS A 83 8.35 -5.50 -15.13
CA HIS A 83 7.93 -6.49 -16.12
C HIS A 83 6.46 -6.30 -16.52
N PRO A 84 6.14 -5.24 -17.27
CA PRO A 84 4.78 -5.00 -17.73
C PRO A 84 4.24 -6.20 -18.52
N ILE A 85 3.06 -6.71 -18.12
CA ILE A 85 2.42 -7.82 -18.81
C ILE A 85 1.74 -7.37 -20.12
N ILE A 86 1.38 -6.09 -20.22
CA ILE A 86 0.71 -5.54 -21.38
C ILE A 86 1.77 -5.21 -22.44
N GLU A 87 1.65 -5.83 -23.61
CA GLU A 87 2.49 -5.53 -24.77
C GLU A 87 2.46 -4.03 -25.09
N LYS A 88 3.59 -3.48 -25.49
CA LYS A 88 3.82 -2.06 -25.81
C LYS A 88 3.99 -1.10 -24.63
N ARG A 89 3.85 -1.55 -23.36
CA ARG A 89 4.22 -0.73 -22.22
C ARG A 89 5.69 -0.89 -21.87
N SER A 90 6.38 0.23 -21.64
CA SER A 90 7.79 0.22 -21.28
C SER A 90 7.98 -0.20 -19.81
N ALA A 91 9.06 -0.93 -19.54
CA ALA A 91 9.50 -1.18 -18.18
C ALA A 91 10.18 0.07 -17.58
N TYR A 92 9.99 0.30 -16.30
CA TYR A 92 10.62 1.38 -15.55
C TYR A 92 11.35 0.83 -14.31
N PRO A 93 12.50 1.43 -13.92
CA PRO A 93 13.33 0.90 -12.87
C PRO A 93 12.69 1.08 -11.48
N VAL A 94 12.22 -0.01 -10.91
CA VAL A 94 11.67 -0.07 -9.54
C VAL A 94 12.49 -1.02 -8.69
N ILE A 95 12.87 -0.59 -7.50
CA ILE A 95 13.73 -1.32 -6.57
C ILE A 95 12.99 -1.51 -5.24
N ALA A 96 12.73 -2.76 -4.89
CA ALA A 96 12.18 -3.08 -3.58
C ALA A 96 13.31 -3.16 -2.54
N LEU A 97 13.22 -2.33 -1.50
CA LEU A 97 14.26 -2.21 -0.48
C LEU A 97 14.40 -3.41 0.48
N MET A 98 13.65 -4.50 0.22
CA MET A 98 13.66 -5.74 1.03
C MET A 98 14.13 -6.97 0.26
N THR A 99 14.60 -6.82 -0.97
CA THR A 99 15.02 -7.97 -1.79
C THR A 99 16.42 -8.46 -1.48
N ASP A 100 17.31 -7.59 -1.00
CA ASP A 100 18.61 -8.01 -0.44
C ASP A 100 18.44 -8.41 1.03
N ILE A 101 18.11 -9.68 1.22
CA ILE A 101 17.89 -10.27 2.55
C ILE A 101 19.17 -10.23 3.39
N ALA A 102 20.35 -10.40 2.79
CA ALA A 102 21.61 -10.37 3.50
C ALA A 102 21.88 -8.97 4.08
N THR A 103 21.75 -7.93 3.28
CA THR A 103 21.87 -6.53 3.74
C THR A 103 20.83 -6.19 4.81
N MET A 104 19.56 -6.60 4.61
CA MET A 104 18.50 -6.35 5.57
C MET A 104 18.76 -7.01 6.93
N THR A 105 19.16 -8.29 6.92
CA THR A 105 19.44 -9.03 8.17
C THR A 105 20.70 -8.53 8.87
N ALA A 106 21.73 -8.14 8.12
CA ALA A 106 22.93 -7.52 8.68
C ALA A 106 22.61 -6.19 9.39
N ILE A 107 21.88 -5.29 8.72
CA ILE A 107 21.46 -4.02 9.33
C ILE A 107 20.59 -4.27 10.56
N GLY A 108 19.63 -5.20 10.48
CA GLY A 108 18.75 -5.53 11.61
C GLY A 108 19.47 -6.12 12.81
N ASN A 109 20.51 -6.94 12.57
CA ASN A 109 21.33 -7.57 13.61
C ASN A 109 22.36 -6.61 14.23
N ASP A 110 23.08 -5.87 13.39
CA ASP A 110 24.25 -5.11 13.80
C ASP A 110 23.92 -3.68 14.28
N ILE A 111 22.74 -3.15 13.85
CA ILE A 111 22.32 -1.79 14.18
C ILE A 111 20.92 -1.80 14.82
N ASP A 112 19.86 -1.87 13.99
CA ASP A 112 18.46 -1.90 14.40
C ASP A 112 17.55 -2.10 13.19
N PHE A 113 16.44 -2.81 13.36
CA PHE A 113 15.46 -3.03 12.29
C PHE A 113 14.82 -1.73 11.76
N THR A 114 14.82 -0.67 12.56
CA THR A 114 14.32 0.64 12.12
C THR A 114 15.18 1.28 11.02
N ARG A 115 16.38 0.77 10.79
CA ARG A 115 17.36 1.29 9.81
C ARG A 115 17.35 0.56 8.47
N VAL A 116 16.63 -0.55 8.34
CA VAL A 116 16.73 -1.43 7.16
C VAL A 116 16.41 -0.73 5.84
N PHE A 117 15.42 0.14 5.79
CA PHE A 117 15.10 0.93 4.60
C PHE A 117 15.95 2.21 4.48
N LEU A 118 16.10 2.90 5.60
CA LEU A 118 16.86 4.14 5.71
C LEU A 118 18.28 4.00 5.15
N ASN A 119 19.02 2.95 5.56
CA ASN A 119 20.41 2.78 5.14
C ASN A 119 20.53 2.51 3.64
N GLN A 120 19.64 1.70 3.08
CA GLN A 120 19.60 1.45 1.64
C GLN A 120 19.24 2.71 0.86
N LEU A 121 18.24 3.47 1.33
CA LEU A 121 17.83 4.70 0.66
C LEU A 121 18.91 5.80 0.73
N ARG A 122 19.68 5.88 1.83
CA ARG A 122 20.85 6.76 1.92
C ARG A 122 21.92 6.43 0.90
N LEU A 123 22.17 5.15 0.70
CA LEU A 123 23.19 4.66 -0.23
C LEU A 123 22.78 4.85 -1.68
N LEU A 124 21.55 4.50 -2.03
CA LEU A 124 21.10 4.37 -3.41
C LEU A 124 20.35 5.59 -3.92
N GLY A 125 19.56 6.26 -3.08
CA GLY A 125 18.61 7.29 -3.49
C GLY A 125 19.24 8.63 -3.81
N THR A 126 18.72 9.30 -4.83
CA THR A 126 19.09 10.65 -5.29
C THR A 126 17.85 11.54 -5.43
N SER A 127 18.02 12.85 -5.57
CA SER A 127 16.91 13.81 -5.64
C SER A 127 15.96 13.64 -6.83
N GLY A 128 16.39 12.93 -7.87
CA GLY A 128 15.55 12.58 -9.03
C GLY A 128 14.63 11.40 -8.82
N ASP A 129 14.86 10.62 -7.77
CA ASP A 129 14.15 9.37 -7.49
C ASP A 129 12.81 9.59 -6.76
N MET A 130 12.10 8.49 -6.57
CA MET A 130 10.80 8.41 -5.89
C MET A 130 10.83 7.29 -4.85
N VAL A 131 9.98 7.37 -3.83
CA VAL A 131 9.75 6.27 -2.90
C VAL A 131 8.26 6.10 -2.60
N VAL A 132 7.77 4.85 -2.65
CA VAL A 132 6.41 4.48 -2.22
C VAL A 132 6.50 3.60 -0.98
N ALA A 133 5.79 3.99 0.07
CA ALA A 133 5.67 3.25 1.32
C ALA A 133 4.25 2.71 1.50
N PHE A 134 4.12 1.41 1.80
CA PHE A 134 2.86 0.79 2.18
C PHE A 134 2.84 0.48 3.68
N SER A 135 1.80 0.93 4.39
CA SER A 135 1.65 0.69 5.84
C SER A 135 0.20 0.71 6.27
N THR A 136 -0.30 -0.37 6.84
CA THR A 136 -1.69 -0.40 7.35
C THR A 136 -1.92 0.51 8.57
N SER A 137 -0.88 0.91 9.28
CA SER A 137 -0.99 1.74 10.50
C SER A 137 -0.37 3.12 10.38
N GLY A 138 0.53 3.33 9.40
CA GLY A 138 1.31 4.55 9.30
C GLY A 138 2.29 4.81 10.47
N LYS A 139 2.53 3.80 11.33
CA LYS A 139 3.27 3.95 12.60
C LYS A 139 4.58 3.14 12.66
N SER A 140 4.97 2.48 11.57
CA SER A 140 6.19 1.65 11.51
C SER A 140 7.45 2.53 11.49
N PRO A 141 8.34 2.45 12.51
CA PRO A 141 9.49 3.36 12.62
C PRO A 141 10.47 3.26 11.44
N ASN A 142 10.69 2.06 10.87
CA ASN A 142 11.56 1.88 9.72
C ASN A 142 11.06 2.63 8.47
N LEU A 143 9.75 2.70 8.25
CA LEU A 143 9.16 3.47 7.16
C LEU A 143 9.23 4.99 7.44
N ILE A 144 8.94 5.40 8.69
CA ILE A 144 8.99 6.80 9.11
C ILE A 144 10.40 7.37 8.90
N TYR A 145 11.44 6.70 9.38
CA TYR A 145 12.82 7.15 9.21
C TYR A 145 13.29 7.16 7.76
N ALA A 146 12.84 6.19 6.96
CA ALA A 146 13.14 6.17 5.54
C ALA A 146 12.48 7.36 4.79
N LEU A 147 11.22 7.68 5.09
CA LEU A 147 10.54 8.83 4.48
C LEU A 147 11.15 10.17 4.92
N GLN A 148 11.57 10.31 6.18
CA GLN A 148 12.32 11.48 6.64
C GLN A 148 13.60 11.67 5.82
N THR A 149 14.37 10.58 5.65
CA THR A 149 15.58 10.60 4.81
C THR A 149 15.28 10.90 3.35
N ALA A 150 14.20 10.37 2.81
CA ALA A 150 13.77 10.68 1.43
C ALA A 150 13.52 12.17 1.24
N ARG A 151 12.81 12.81 2.17
CA ARG A 151 12.57 14.25 2.14
C ARG A 151 13.85 15.08 2.23
N GLU A 152 14.77 14.72 3.13
CA GLU A 152 16.09 15.37 3.26
C GLU A 152 16.88 15.30 1.95
N LYS A 153 16.71 14.20 1.18
CA LYS A 153 17.34 13.99 -0.13
C LYS A 153 16.53 14.54 -1.31
N GLN A 154 15.38 15.17 -1.07
CA GLN A 154 14.47 15.70 -2.11
C GLN A 154 13.95 14.59 -3.06
N ILE A 155 13.84 13.37 -2.56
CA ILE A 155 13.19 12.23 -3.22
C ILE A 155 11.67 12.43 -3.10
N LEU A 156 10.92 12.25 -4.18
CA LEU A 156 9.46 12.32 -4.16
C LEU A 156 8.89 11.20 -3.27
N THR A 157 8.09 11.58 -2.28
CA THR A 157 7.57 10.66 -1.27
C THR A 157 6.09 10.40 -1.43
N VAL A 158 5.73 9.12 -1.54
CA VAL A 158 4.35 8.64 -1.62
C VAL A 158 4.09 7.62 -0.51
N ALA A 159 2.93 7.70 0.14
CA ALA A 159 2.53 6.75 1.16
C ALA A 159 1.09 6.28 0.97
N PHE A 160 0.89 4.97 1.07
CA PHE A 160 -0.41 4.34 1.20
C PHE A 160 -0.57 3.83 2.62
N ALA A 161 -1.57 4.34 3.32
CA ALA A 161 -1.82 4.07 4.72
C ALA A 161 -3.25 3.55 4.96
N GLY A 162 -3.54 3.17 6.20
CA GLY A 162 -4.89 2.90 6.66
C GLY A 162 -5.13 3.52 8.04
N LYS A 163 -6.27 3.25 8.62
CA LYS A 163 -6.68 3.75 9.94
C LYS A 163 -6.70 5.27 9.99
N ASP A 164 -5.86 5.84 10.87
CA ASP A 164 -5.65 7.29 11.04
C ASP A 164 -4.47 7.83 10.24
N GLY A 165 -3.81 6.99 9.42
CA GLY A 165 -2.63 7.37 8.65
C GLY A 165 -1.34 7.45 9.47
N GLY A 166 -1.42 7.43 10.79
CA GLY A 166 -0.29 7.54 11.70
C GLY A 166 0.52 8.81 11.46
N ARG A 167 1.82 8.66 11.18
CA ARG A 167 2.74 9.77 10.92
C ARG A 167 3.01 10.02 9.44
N LEU A 168 2.49 9.17 8.54
CA LEU A 168 2.81 9.26 7.13
C LEU A 168 2.27 10.53 6.43
N PRO A 169 1.09 11.08 6.81
CA PRO A 169 0.60 12.33 6.22
C PRO A 169 1.53 13.53 6.41
N GLU A 170 2.32 13.54 7.49
CA GLU A 170 3.27 14.63 7.77
C GLU A 170 4.58 14.49 6.98
N LEU A 171 4.85 13.28 6.43
CA LEU A 171 6.13 12.89 5.87
C LEU A 171 6.11 12.65 4.36
N ALA A 172 4.95 12.41 3.77
CA ALA A 172 4.81 12.14 2.35
C ALA A 172 4.27 13.36 1.59
N ASP A 173 4.79 13.59 0.39
CA ASP A 173 4.26 14.60 -0.54
C ASP A 173 2.84 14.22 -0.99
N TYR A 174 2.60 12.91 -1.17
CA TYR A 174 1.28 12.32 -1.43
C TYR A 174 1.00 11.23 -0.41
N CYS A 175 -0.09 11.37 0.35
CA CYS A 175 -0.50 10.37 1.33
C CYS A 175 -1.97 9.97 1.12
N PHE A 176 -2.20 8.68 0.93
CA PHE A 176 -3.52 8.09 0.65
C PHE A 176 -3.92 7.21 1.83
N ILE A 177 -5.02 7.55 2.51
CA ILE A 177 -5.47 6.86 3.72
C ILE A 177 -6.73 6.08 3.41
N VAL A 178 -6.66 4.75 3.48
CA VAL A 178 -7.83 3.88 3.34
C VAL A 178 -8.74 4.06 4.55
N PRO A 179 -10.03 4.40 4.36
CA PRO A 179 -10.97 4.71 5.46
C PRO A 179 -11.46 3.42 6.14
N SER A 180 -10.53 2.65 6.70
CA SER A 180 -10.82 1.38 7.38
C SER A 180 -9.83 1.11 8.50
N TYR A 181 -10.29 0.42 9.56
CA TYR A 181 -9.44 -0.13 10.63
C TYR A 181 -9.14 -1.62 10.44
N SER A 182 -9.79 -2.27 9.47
CA SER A 182 -9.51 -3.66 9.09
C SER A 182 -8.25 -3.75 8.24
N ILE A 183 -7.24 -4.48 8.72
CA ILE A 183 -5.99 -4.71 7.99
C ILE A 183 -6.27 -5.31 6.61
N HIS A 184 -7.22 -6.25 6.52
CA HIS A 184 -7.57 -6.90 5.25
C HIS A 184 -8.18 -5.92 4.26
N ARG A 185 -9.16 -5.10 4.69
CA ARG A 185 -9.79 -4.07 3.82
C ARG A 185 -8.74 -3.07 3.34
N ILE A 186 -7.81 -2.65 4.22
CA ILE A 186 -6.73 -1.73 3.86
C ILE A 186 -5.84 -2.35 2.77
N GLN A 187 -5.37 -3.58 2.96
CA GLN A 187 -4.49 -4.25 1.98
C GLN A 187 -5.20 -4.57 0.66
N GLU A 188 -6.49 -4.89 0.68
CA GLU A 188 -7.29 -5.08 -0.55
C GLU A 188 -7.41 -3.79 -1.37
N VAL A 189 -7.48 -2.63 -0.72
CA VAL A 189 -7.44 -1.32 -1.39
C VAL A 189 -6.03 -1.05 -1.92
N HIS A 190 -4.98 -1.32 -1.12
CA HIS A 190 -3.59 -1.16 -1.55
C HIS A 190 -3.28 -1.99 -2.80
N ALA A 191 -3.68 -3.26 -2.82
CA ALA A 191 -3.52 -4.13 -3.99
C ALA A 191 -4.23 -3.59 -5.24
N THR A 192 -5.44 -3.04 -5.09
CA THR A 192 -6.16 -2.40 -6.19
C THR A 192 -5.45 -1.11 -6.63
N ALA A 193 -4.95 -0.31 -5.67
CA ALA A 193 -4.23 0.92 -5.96
C ALA A 193 -2.92 0.66 -6.71
N VAL A 194 -2.23 -0.47 -6.48
CA VAL A 194 -1.04 -0.87 -7.23
C VAL A 194 -1.32 -0.88 -8.74
N HIS A 195 -2.39 -1.56 -9.17
CA HIS A 195 -2.76 -1.63 -10.59
C HIS A 195 -3.19 -0.27 -11.15
N VAL A 196 -4.02 0.47 -10.40
CA VAL A 196 -4.49 1.79 -10.81
C VAL A 196 -3.31 2.77 -10.96
N VAL A 197 -2.38 2.80 -10.01
CA VAL A 197 -1.19 3.67 -10.07
C VAL A 197 -0.30 3.29 -11.25
N TRP A 198 -0.06 2.01 -11.46
CA TRP A 198 0.73 1.52 -12.60
C TRP A 198 0.11 1.97 -13.93
N ASP A 199 -1.20 1.81 -14.07
CA ASP A 199 -1.90 2.19 -15.29
C ASP A 199 -1.88 3.72 -15.51
N LEU A 200 -2.24 4.51 -14.50
CA LEU A 200 -2.23 5.97 -14.58
C LEU A 200 -0.85 6.55 -14.89
N VAL A 201 0.22 5.98 -14.33
CA VAL A 201 1.59 6.41 -14.65
C VAL A 201 1.93 6.13 -16.11
N HIS A 202 1.57 4.96 -16.64
CA HIS A 202 1.82 4.63 -18.06
C HIS A 202 0.98 5.51 -19.00
N ILE A 203 -0.26 5.80 -18.67
CA ILE A 203 -1.10 6.76 -19.42
C ILE A 203 -0.46 8.15 -19.41
N ALA A 204 0.02 8.61 -18.26
CA ALA A 204 0.73 9.89 -18.14
C ALA A 204 2.06 9.92 -18.94
N LEU A 205 2.65 8.76 -19.20
CA LEU A 205 3.82 8.58 -20.06
C LEU A 205 3.47 8.42 -21.57
N GLY A 206 2.20 8.52 -21.91
CA GLY A 206 1.70 8.46 -23.29
C GLY A 206 1.24 7.09 -23.77
N ALA A 207 1.08 6.11 -22.88
CA ALA A 207 0.47 4.83 -23.21
C ALA A 207 -1.05 4.97 -23.41
N GLU A 208 -1.63 4.08 -24.21
CA GLU A 208 -3.07 3.97 -24.34
C GLU A 208 -3.71 3.44 -23.05
N ASP A 209 -4.91 3.92 -22.73
CA ASP A 209 -5.74 3.34 -21.67
C ASP A 209 -6.20 1.94 -22.11
N VAL A 210 -5.96 0.95 -21.27
CA VAL A 210 -6.32 -0.45 -21.54
C VAL A 210 -7.32 -0.89 -20.49
N THR A 211 -8.55 -1.11 -20.88
CA THR A 211 -9.64 -1.61 -20.03
C THR A 211 -9.73 -3.13 -20.08
#